data_0a9aa579981e1b57480b6a32dc005a45
#
_entry.id   0a9aa579981e1b57480b6a32dc005a45
#
_cell.length_a   1.000
_cell.length_b   1.000
_cell.length_c   1.000
_cell.angle_alpha   90.00
_cell.angle_beta   90.00
_cell.angle_gamma   90.00
#
_symmetry.space_group_name_H-M   'P 1'
#
loop_
_entity.id
_entity.type
_entity.pdbx_description
1 polymer ?
#
loop_
_entity_poly.entity_id
_entity_poly.type
_entity_poly.pdbx_seq_one_letter_code
_entity_poly.pdbx_strand_id
1 'polypeptide(L)'
;MFVFIIVMVIAKSSFANPNTTSYREMKATYGNNKKILKDIEAPAIIALSFYPELKNTKISFEYKEISTTMSTMPELKSVLLFQRSYVIYINSDASKYGAVSYNELSLKQQVGLIAHELAHVVYFENRSNLSILGCGLMYECSPRYHMNLEKATDETVINRGLGEELYAFTNYVINQSKASAEYIAFKKKNYLLPEEIKQRMK
;
A
#
# COMPACT_ATOMS: atom_id res chain seq x y z
N MET A 1 6.73 24.04 -11.26
CA MET A 1 6.33 23.00 -12.22
C MET A 1 7.50 22.10 -12.70
N PHE A 2 8.73 22.58 -12.75
CA PHE A 2 9.91 21.80 -13.19
C PHE A 2 10.45 20.76 -12.17
N VAL A 3 10.29 20.97 -10.88
CA VAL A 3 10.82 20.07 -9.82
C VAL A 3 10.06 18.72 -9.77
N PHE A 4 8.76 18.70 -10.08
CA PHE A 4 7.95 17.47 -10.09
C PHE A 4 8.32 16.49 -11.22
N ILE A 5 8.71 17.02 -12.39
CA ILE A 5 9.07 16.20 -13.56
C ILE A 5 10.43 15.49 -13.34
N ILE A 6 11.37 16.16 -12.67
CA ILE A 6 12.71 15.59 -12.40
C ILE A 6 12.64 14.43 -11.40
N VAL A 7 11.77 14.51 -10.37
CA VAL A 7 11.59 13.42 -9.41
C VAL A 7 10.95 12.16 -10.06
N MET A 8 10.01 12.35 -10.98
CA MET A 8 9.38 11.23 -11.71
C MET A 8 10.35 10.50 -12.65
N VAL A 9 11.26 11.23 -13.31
CA VAL A 9 12.25 10.63 -14.24
C VAL A 9 13.32 9.86 -13.48
N ILE A 10 13.76 10.36 -12.31
CA ILE A 10 14.75 9.68 -11.47
C ILE A 10 14.20 8.39 -10.87
N ALA A 11 12.94 8.38 -10.44
CA ALA A 11 12.30 7.18 -9.88
C ALA A 11 12.24 6.02 -10.90
N LYS A 12 11.92 6.29 -12.17
CA LYS A 12 11.82 5.24 -13.20
C LYS A 12 13.15 4.55 -13.56
N SER A 13 14.29 5.20 -13.34
CA SER A 13 15.61 4.65 -13.67
C SER A 13 16.33 3.91 -12.54
N SER A 14 15.81 4.00 -11.29
CA SER A 14 16.51 3.55 -10.09
C SER A 14 16.00 2.22 -9.48
N PHE A 15 15.00 1.58 -10.06
CA PHE A 15 14.43 0.33 -9.50
C PHE A 15 15.40 -0.86 -9.46
N ALA A 16 16.59 -0.75 -10.04
CA ALA A 16 17.47 -1.90 -10.23
C ALA A 16 18.52 -2.12 -9.12
N ASN A 17 18.82 -1.13 -8.24
CA ASN A 17 19.86 -1.32 -7.24
C ASN A 17 19.66 -0.46 -5.97
N PRO A 18 19.36 -1.10 -4.80
CA PRO A 18 19.17 -0.39 -3.53
C PRO A 18 20.43 0.29 -2.96
N ASN A 19 21.56 0.18 -3.61
CA ASN A 19 22.81 0.84 -3.21
C ASN A 19 23.12 2.13 -3.98
N THR A 20 22.22 2.62 -4.82
CA THR A 20 22.41 3.89 -5.55
C THR A 20 22.29 5.09 -4.63
N THR A 21 22.95 6.21 -4.99
CA THR A 21 22.85 7.49 -4.27
C THR A 21 21.38 7.91 -4.10
N SER A 22 20.58 7.75 -5.14
CA SER A 22 19.15 8.05 -5.14
C SER A 22 18.36 7.24 -4.08
N TYR A 23 18.63 5.95 -3.91
CA TYR A 23 17.97 5.15 -2.87
C TYR A 23 18.36 5.62 -1.45
N ARG A 24 19.63 5.94 -1.23
CA ARG A 24 20.08 6.46 0.08
C ARG A 24 19.42 7.79 0.42
N GLU A 25 19.25 8.66 -0.56
CA GLU A 25 18.56 9.95 -0.39
C GLU A 25 17.07 9.74 -0.10
N MET A 26 16.39 8.83 -0.81
CA MET A 26 15.01 8.46 -0.52
C MET A 26 14.86 7.92 0.91
N LYS A 27 15.74 7.01 1.33
CA LYS A 27 15.73 6.44 2.68
C LYS A 27 15.96 7.51 3.74
N ALA A 28 16.91 8.41 3.55
CA ALA A 28 17.18 9.52 4.46
C ALA A 28 15.97 10.48 4.56
N THR A 29 15.25 10.67 3.45
CA THR A 29 14.12 11.59 3.38
C THR A 29 12.82 10.99 3.94
N TYR A 30 12.51 9.73 3.59
CA TYR A 30 11.20 9.12 3.84
C TYR A 30 11.24 8.02 4.90
N GLY A 31 12.41 7.54 5.32
CA GLY A 31 12.56 6.52 6.35
C GLY A 31 12.40 7.01 7.78
N ASN A 32 12.43 8.34 8.01
CA ASN A 32 12.25 8.92 9.34
C ASN A 32 10.84 8.64 9.87
N ASN A 33 10.74 8.39 11.19
CA ASN A 33 9.47 8.01 11.86
C ASN A 33 8.82 6.72 11.32
N LYS A 34 9.61 5.87 10.66
CA LYS A 34 9.18 4.56 10.14
C LYS A 34 9.90 3.44 10.87
N LYS A 35 9.15 2.42 11.27
CA LYS A 35 9.71 1.15 11.73
C LYS A 35 9.53 0.13 10.61
N ILE A 36 10.52 0.02 9.72
CA ILE A 36 10.47 -0.84 8.55
C ILE A 36 11.30 -2.09 8.81
N LEU A 37 10.74 -3.26 8.52
CA LEU A 37 11.44 -4.53 8.59
C LEU A 37 12.47 -4.61 7.46
N LYS A 38 13.60 -5.28 7.71
CA LYS A 38 14.77 -5.30 6.81
C LYS A 38 14.45 -5.88 5.43
N ASP A 39 13.62 -6.91 5.39
CA ASP A 39 13.26 -7.66 4.18
C ASP A 39 12.26 -6.90 3.27
N ILE A 40 11.57 -5.90 3.80
CA ILE A 40 10.65 -5.04 3.04
C ILE A 40 11.17 -3.61 2.88
N GLU A 41 12.37 -3.30 3.35
CA GLU A 41 12.87 -1.92 3.39
C GLU A 41 12.91 -1.28 2.00
N ALA A 42 13.45 -1.97 1.02
CA ALA A 42 13.60 -1.39 -0.32
C ALA A 42 12.24 -1.06 -0.96
N PRO A 43 11.28 -1.98 -1.08
CA PRO A 43 9.97 -1.65 -1.64
C PRO A 43 9.20 -0.61 -0.81
N ALA A 44 9.34 -0.60 0.52
CA ALA A 44 8.69 0.38 1.38
C ALA A 44 9.23 1.80 1.17
N ILE A 45 10.56 1.97 1.10
CA ILE A 45 11.18 3.27 0.83
C ILE A 45 10.83 3.78 -0.57
N ILE A 46 10.84 2.89 -1.57
CA ILE A 46 10.43 3.25 -2.93
C ILE A 46 8.97 3.72 -2.93
N ALA A 47 8.05 2.97 -2.37
CA ALA A 47 6.64 3.36 -2.31
C ALA A 47 6.45 4.68 -1.55
N LEU A 48 7.08 4.84 -0.36
CA LEU A 48 7.01 6.05 0.45
C LEU A 48 7.48 7.31 -0.30
N SER A 49 8.42 7.19 -1.23
CA SER A 49 8.89 8.34 -2.01
C SER A 49 7.81 8.98 -2.90
N PHE A 50 6.73 8.27 -3.17
CA PHE A 50 5.55 8.77 -3.90
C PHE A 50 4.47 9.37 -2.97
N TYR A 51 4.70 9.36 -1.64
CA TYR A 51 3.78 9.86 -0.61
C TYR A 51 4.46 10.93 0.26
N PRO A 52 4.84 12.09 -0.32
CA PRO A 52 5.63 13.10 0.40
C PRO A 52 4.93 13.65 1.65
N GLU A 53 3.60 13.66 1.69
CA GLU A 53 2.81 14.06 2.85
C GLU A 53 2.97 13.11 4.04
N LEU A 54 3.33 11.84 3.80
CA LEU A 54 3.58 10.86 4.87
C LEU A 54 5.00 10.93 5.43
N LYS A 55 5.84 11.86 4.97
CA LYS A 55 7.24 11.98 5.41
C LYS A 55 7.40 11.95 6.92
N ASN A 56 6.54 12.66 7.65
CA ASN A 56 6.61 12.78 9.11
C ASN A 56 5.61 11.86 9.84
N THR A 57 4.77 11.11 9.14
CA THR A 57 3.78 10.22 9.73
C THR A 57 4.46 9.01 10.36
N LYS A 58 4.04 8.61 11.55
CA LYS A 58 4.54 7.41 12.22
C LYS A 58 3.90 6.17 11.61
N ILE A 59 4.70 5.31 10.99
CA ILE A 59 4.23 4.06 10.37
C ILE A 59 5.15 2.92 10.80
N SER A 60 4.57 1.83 11.27
CA SER A 60 5.28 0.57 11.54
C SER A 60 4.81 -0.53 10.58
N PHE A 61 5.72 -1.43 10.23
CA PHE A 61 5.43 -2.64 9.50
C PHE A 61 5.65 -3.84 10.41
N GLU A 62 4.68 -4.72 10.51
CA GLU A 62 4.70 -5.85 11.43
C GLU A 62 4.12 -7.10 10.80
N TYR A 63 4.74 -8.25 11.04
CA TYR A 63 4.15 -9.53 10.68
C TYR A 63 3.01 -9.88 11.63
N LYS A 64 1.87 -10.26 11.06
CA LYS A 64 0.69 -10.68 11.81
C LYS A 64 -0.15 -11.62 10.95
N GLU A 65 -0.79 -12.59 11.55
CA GLU A 65 -1.78 -13.43 10.90
C GLU A 65 -3.04 -12.58 10.58
N ILE A 66 -3.31 -12.40 9.30
CA ILE A 66 -4.46 -11.63 8.76
C ILE A 66 -5.04 -12.36 7.54
N SER A 67 -6.25 -12.01 7.12
CA SER A 67 -6.95 -12.67 6.01
C SER A 67 -6.52 -12.23 4.61
N THR A 68 -5.76 -11.13 4.49
CA THR A 68 -5.27 -10.57 3.23
C THR A 68 -3.74 -10.64 3.18
N THR A 69 -3.11 -10.29 2.05
CA THR A 69 -1.65 -10.24 1.94
C THR A 69 -1.03 -9.15 2.82
N MET A 70 -1.65 -7.96 2.84
CA MET A 70 -1.33 -6.85 3.73
C MET A 70 -2.61 -6.14 4.18
N SER A 71 -2.51 -5.37 5.25
CA SER A 71 -3.62 -4.54 5.76
C SER A 71 -3.09 -3.38 6.59
N THR A 72 -3.68 -2.19 6.40
CA THR A 72 -3.33 -0.98 7.15
C THR A 72 -4.37 -0.68 8.21
N MET A 73 -3.91 -0.38 9.43
CA MET A 73 -4.77 0.04 10.52
C MET A 73 -4.18 1.24 11.28
N PRO A 74 -5.01 2.24 11.64
CA PRO A 74 -4.60 3.24 12.63
C PRO A 74 -4.46 2.59 14.00
N GLU A 75 -3.43 2.95 14.76
CA GLU A 75 -3.29 2.51 16.14
C GLU A 75 -4.33 3.21 17.03
N LEU A 76 -5.26 2.46 17.59
CA LEU A 76 -6.39 3.00 18.34
C LEU A 76 -5.95 3.94 19.48
N LYS A 77 -4.91 3.58 20.23
CA LYS A 77 -4.36 4.44 21.30
C LYS A 77 -3.88 5.79 20.74
N SER A 78 -3.23 5.79 19.57
CA SER A 78 -2.70 7.00 18.94
C SER A 78 -3.82 7.92 18.45
N VAL A 79 -4.91 7.34 17.95
CA VAL A 79 -6.11 8.08 17.53
C VAL A 79 -6.76 8.76 18.76
N LEU A 80 -6.91 8.05 19.86
CA LEU A 80 -7.49 8.59 21.11
C LEU A 80 -6.61 9.68 21.75
N LEU A 81 -5.28 9.56 21.62
CA LEU A 81 -4.32 10.54 22.18
C LEU A 81 -3.99 11.68 21.21
N PHE A 82 -4.63 11.76 20.05
CA PHE A 82 -4.36 12.76 19.00
C PHE A 82 -2.91 12.75 18.48
N GLN A 83 -2.23 11.61 18.59
CA GLN A 83 -0.85 11.40 18.13
C GLN A 83 -0.82 10.26 17.10
N ARG A 84 -1.40 10.49 15.94
CA ARG A 84 -1.64 9.46 14.94
C ARG A 84 -0.41 8.65 14.59
N SER A 85 -0.58 7.33 14.61
CA SER A 85 0.36 6.35 14.10
C SER A 85 -0.41 5.19 13.45
N TYR A 86 0.26 4.50 12.54
CA TYR A 86 -0.34 3.46 11.72
C TYR A 86 0.52 2.22 11.74
N VAL A 87 -0.14 1.07 11.68
CA VAL A 87 0.53 -0.21 11.51
C VAL A 87 0.10 -0.79 10.16
N ILE A 88 1.05 -1.20 9.36
CA ILE A 88 0.85 -1.98 8.14
C ILE A 88 1.23 -3.42 8.48
N TYR A 89 0.22 -4.29 8.56
CA TYR A 89 0.42 -5.71 8.82
C TYR A 89 0.73 -6.45 7.53
N ILE A 90 1.71 -7.33 7.60
CA ILE A 90 2.07 -8.29 6.56
C ILE A 90 1.63 -9.65 7.03
N ASN A 91 0.91 -10.40 6.18
CA ASN A 91 0.43 -11.71 6.56
C ASN A 91 1.58 -12.67 6.82
N SER A 92 1.67 -13.17 8.05
CA SER A 92 2.67 -14.15 8.46
C SER A 92 2.35 -15.60 8.02
N ASP A 93 1.07 -15.87 7.69
CA ASP A 93 0.60 -17.18 7.20
C ASP A 93 -0.51 -16.99 6.14
N ALA A 94 -0.10 -16.56 4.95
CA ALA A 94 -1.03 -16.32 3.84
C ALA A 94 -1.74 -17.60 3.38
N SER A 95 -1.10 -18.74 3.49
CA SER A 95 -1.63 -20.05 3.05
C SER A 95 -2.90 -20.44 3.80
N LYS A 96 -2.97 -20.11 5.10
CA LYS A 96 -4.14 -20.36 5.95
C LYS A 96 -5.42 -19.69 5.44
N TYR A 97 -5.29 -18.57 4.76
CA TYR A 97 -6.41 -17.78 4.23
C TYR A 97 -6.54 -17.85 2.71
N GLY A 98 -5.75 -18.70 2.06
CA GLY A 98 -5.69 -18.78 0.60
C GLY A 98 -5.22 -17.49 -0.08
N ALA A 99 -4.59 -16.59 0.67
CA ALA A 99 -4.04 -15.34 0.16
C ALA A 99 -2.66 -15.56 -0.48
N VAL A 100 -2.17 -14.55 -1.20
CA VAL A 100 -0.81 -14.55 -1.75
C VAL A 100 0.18 -14.21 -0.64
N SER A 101 1.29 -14.96 -0.54
CA SER A 101 2.38 -14.62 0.37
C SER A 101 3.15 -13.39 -0.15
N TYR A 102 3.49 -12.46 0.74
CA TYR A 102 4.31 -11.31 0.40
C TYR A 102 5.66 -11.71 -0.22
N ASN A 103 6.26 -12.80 0.26
CA ASN A 103 7.55 -13.29 -0.19
C ASN A 103 7.55 -13.89 -1.61
N GLU A 104 6.38 -14.17 -2.18
CA GLU A 104 6.24 -14.62 -3.58
C GLU A 104 6.25 -13.46 -4.57
N LEU A 105 6.10 -12.22 -4.09
CA LEU A 105 5.95 -11.04 -4.92
C LEU A 105 7.31 -10.53 -5.42
N SER A 106 7.38 -10.16 -6.69
CA SER A 106 8.51 -9.40 -7.24
C SER A 106 8.56 -7.98 -6.63
N LEU A 107 9.72 -7.33 -6.70
CA LEU A 107 9.90 -5.95 -6.20
C LEU A 107 8.83 -4.99 -6.73
N LYS A 108 8.49 -5.06 -8.02
CA LYS A 108 7.45 -4.22 -8.64
C LYS A 108 6.08 -4.45 -7.99
N GLN A 109 5.73 -5.72 -7.76
CA GLN A 109 4.47 -6.10 -7.12
C GLN A 109 4.43 -5.69 -5.64
N GLN A 110 5.55 -5.83 -4.92
CA GLN A 110 5.68 -5.40 -3.53
C GLN A 110 5.50 -3.88 -3.41
N VAL A 111 6.10 -3.09 -4.30
CA VAL A 111 5.92 -1.63 -4.33
C VAL A 111 4.45 -1.27 -4.57
N GLY A 112 3.77 -1.92 -5.51
CA GLY A 112 2.35 -1.67 -5.79
C GLY A 112 1.44 -1.99 -4.61
N LEU A 113 1.69 -3.13 -3.94
CA LEU A 113 0.94 -3.51 -2.73
C LEU A 113 1.18 -2.53 -1.58
N ILE A 114 2.45 -2.17 -1.29
CA ILE A 114 2.76 -1.22 -0.23
C ILE A 114 2.20 0.18 -0.56
N ALA A 115 2.23 0.58 -1.81
CA ALA A 115 1.62 1.84 -2.24
C ALA A 115 0.11 1.88 -1.95
N HIS A 116 -0.59 0.77 -2.15
CA HIS A 116 -2.01 0.64 -1.78
C HIS A 116 -2.19 0.82 -0.26
N GLU A 117 -1.39 0.18 0.56
CA GLU A 117 -1.46 0.33 2.02
C GLU A 117 -1.13 1.77 2.48
N LEU A 118 -0.18 2.44 1.83
CA LEU A 118 0.13 3.84 2.11
C LEU A 118 -1.01 4.78 1.70
N ALA A 119 -1.76 4.45 0.64
CA ALA A 119 -2.94 5.22 0.25
C ALA A 119 -4.04 5.14 1.32
N HIS A 120 -4.21 4.02 2.02
CA HIS A 120 -5.07 3.94 3.22
C HIS A 120 -4.58 4.85 4.33
N VAL A 121 -3.26 4.96 4.56
CA VAL A 121 -2.72 5.90 5.57
C VAL A 121 -3.10 7.34 5.19
N VAL A 122 -2.93 7.73 3.93
CA VAL A 122 -3.35 9.07 3.44
C VAL A 122 -4.85 9.28 3.64
N TYR A 123 -5.66 8.27 3.35
CA TYR A 123 -7.11 8.34 3.57
C TYR A 123 -7.45 8.62 5.04
N PHE A 124 -6.78 7.98 5.99
CA PHE A 124 -6.98 8.20 7.42
C PHE A 124 -6.43 9.56 7.89
N GLU A 125 -5.26 9.98 7.39
CA GLU A 125 -4.67 11.30 7.73
C GLU A 125 -5.62 12.46 7.39
N ASN A 126 -6.37 12.34 6.29
CA ASN A 126 -7.32 13.36 5.84
C ASN A 126 -8.68 13.31 6.56
N ARG A 127 -8.83 12.55 7.66
CA ARG A 127 -10.09 12.41 8.40
C ARG A 127 -9.94 12.81 9.86
N SER A 128 -11.07 13.20 10.47
CA SER A 128 -11.10 13.42 11.92
C SER A 128 -10.97 12.10 12.68
N ASN A 129 -10.52 12.14 13.94
CA ASN A 129 -10.39 10.94 14.78
C ASN A 129 -11.73 10.21 14.94
N LEU A 130 -12.83 10.94 15.08
CA LEU A 130 -14.18 10.35 15.16
C LEU A 130 -14.57 9.66 13.85
N SER A 131 -14.23 10.24 12.70
CA SER A 131 -14.46 9.61 11.39
C SER A 131 -13.65 8.33 11.23
N ILE A 132 -12.41 8.27 11.73
CA ILE A 132 -11.57 7.06 11.67
C ILE A 132 -12.25 5.90 12.42
N LEU A 133 -12.78 6.16 13.62
CA LEU A 133 -13.51 5.15 14.39
C LEU A 133 -14.78 4.67 13.65
N GLY A 134 -15.52 5.60 13.02
CA GLY A 134 -16.68 5.27 12.20
C GLY A 134 -16.32 4.49 10.93
N CYS A 135 -15.18 4.80 10.28
CA CYS A 135 -14.70 4.09 9.09
C CYS A 135 -14.48 2.60 9.34
N GLY A 136 -13.86 2.22 10.48
CA GLY A 136 -13.65 0.82 10.83
C GLY A 136 -14.96 0.04 10.89
N LEU A 137 -15.97 0.61 11.58
CA LEU A 137 -17.29 -0.01 11.66
C LEU A 137 -17.97 -0.13 10.28
N MET A 138 -17.92 0.93 9.46
CA MET A 138 -18.52 0.93 8.12
C MET A 138 -17.82 -0.04 7.17
N TYR A 139 -16.51 -0.21 7.30
CA TYR A 139 -15.73 -1.15 6.50
C TYR A 139 -16.18 -2.60 6.74
N GLU A 140 -16.42 -2.96 8.01
CA GLU A 140 -16.87 -4.30 8.38
C GLU A 140 -18.38 -4.54 8.06
N CYS A 141 -19.22 -3.51 8.24
CA CYS A 141 -20.68 -3.67 8.17
C CYS A 141 -21.28 -3.37 6.79
N SER A 142 -20.55 -2.70 5.89
CA SER A 142 -21.05 -2.28 4.58
C SER A 142 -20.18 -2.78 3.43
N PRO A 143 -20.55 -3.86 2.73
CA PRO A 143 -19.82 -4.36 1.56
C PRO A 143 -19.64 -3.30 0.46
N ARG A 144 -20.61 -2.40 0.29
CA ARG A 144 -20.55 -1.31 -0.69
C ARG A 144 -19.52 -0.25 -0.27
N TYR A 145 -19.46 0.08 1.02
CA TYR A 145 -18.47 1.02 1.53
C TYR A 145 -17.06 0.46 1.38
N HIS A 146 -16.85 -0.80 1.76
CA HIS A 146 -15.60 -1.54 1.59
C HIS A 146 -15.12 -1.45 0.13
N MET A 147 -15.94 -1.93 -0.82
CA MET A 147 -15.61 -1.89 -2.25
C MET A 147 -15.25 -0.48 -2.74
N ASN A 148 -16.04 0.52 -2.35
CA ASN A 148 -15.78 1.90 -2.79
C ASN A 148 -14.48 2.44 -2.21
N LEU A 149 -14.16 2.11 -0.96
CA LEU A 149 -12.90 2.52 -0.33
C LEU A 149 -11.71 1.87 -1.02
N GLU A 150 -11.76 0.56 -1.28
CA GLU A 150 -10.65 -0.16 -1.94
C GLU A 150 -10.39 0.38 -3.36
N LYS A 151 -11.45 0.60 -4.14
CA LYS A 151 -11.33 1.17 -5.49
C LYS A 151 -10.80 2.61 -5.47
N ALA A 152 -11.23 3.44 -4.53
CA ALA A 152 -10.70 4.81 -4.37
C ALA A 152 -9.22 4.80 -3.90
N THR A 153 -8.84 3.80 -3.12
CA THR A 153 -7.44 3.57 -2.71
C THR A 153 -6.58 3.21 -3.91
N ASP A 154 -7.03 2.29 -4.77
CA ASP A 154 -6.38 1.95 -6.02
C ASP A 154 -6.23 3.17 -6.96
N GLU A 155 -7.28 3.98 -7.09
CA GLU A 155 -7.23 5.24 -7.86
C GLU A 155 -6.18 6.22 -7.29
N THR A 156 -6.05 6.28 -5.97
CA THR A 156 -5.00 7.10 -5.33
C THR A 156 -3.61 6.63 -5.74
N VAL A 157 -3.34 5.32 -5.77
CA VAL A 157 -2.05 4.75 -6.23
C VAL A 157 -1.76 5.13 -7.68
N ILE A 158 -2.77 5.00 -8.56
CA ILE A 158 -2.64 5.36 -9.99
C ILE A 158 -2.30 6.84 -10.14
N ASN A 159 -3.02 7.72 -9.46
CA ASN A 159 -2.82 9.17 -9.49
C ASN A 159 -1.44 9.60 -8.94
N ARG A 160 -0.80 8.75 -8.13
CA ARG A 160 0.57 8.94 -7.64
C ARG A 160 1.65 8.47 -8.63
N GLY A 161 1.25 7.90 -9.77
CA GLY A 161 2.18 7.41 -10.78
C GLY A 161 2.72 6.01 -10.52
N LEU A 162 2.10 5.25 -9.61
CA LEU A 162 2.42 3.85 -9.30
C LEU A 162 1.39 2.86 -9.90
N GLY A 163 0.67 3.27 -10.93
CA GLY A 163 -0.33 2.44 -11.59
C GLY A 163 0.26 1.17 -12.22
N GLU A 164 1.48 1.22 -12.74
CA GLU A 164 2.18 0.06 -13.29
C GLU A 164 2.54 -0.98 -12.22
N GLU A 165 2.90 -0.53 -11.02
CA GLU A 165 3.22 -1.37 -9.87
C GLU A 165 1.94 -2.01 -9.32
N LEU A 166 0.87 -1.23 -9.20
CA LEU A 166 -0.46 -1.72 -8.80
C LEU A 166 -0.98 -2.74 -9.81
N TYR A 167 -0.88 -2.44 -11.11
CA TYR A 167 -1.24 -3.39 -12.18
C TYR A 167 -0.47 -4.71 -12.06
N ALA A 168 0.85 -4.63 -11.84
CA ALA A 168 1.68 -5.82 -11.73
C ALA A 168 1.25 -6.70 -10.55
N PHE A 169 0.94 -6.11 -9.39
CA PHE A 169 0.43 -6.83 -8.23
C PHE A 169 -0.95 -7.43 -8.50
N THR A 170 -1.92 -6.62 -8.94
CA THR A 170 -3.30 -7.07 -9.15
C THR A 170 -3.39 -8.15 -10.21
N ASN A 171 -2.65 -7.99 -11.33
CA ASN A 171 -2.60 -9.00 -12.39
C ASN A 171 -1.98 -10.32 -11.92
N TYR A 172 -0.94 -10.25 -11.07
CA TYR A 172 -0.37 -11.45 -10.48
C TYR A 172 -1.39 -12.17 -9.60
N VAL A 173 -2.04 -11.47 -8.68
CA VAL A 173 -3.02 -12.07 -7.77
C VAL A 173 -4.16 -12.74 -8.54
N ILE A 174 -4.73 -12.06 -9.54
CA ILE A 174 -5.95 -12.51 -10.24
C ILE A 174 -5.66 -13.59 -11.27
N ASN A 175 -4.53 -13.52 -11.99
CA ASN A 175 -4.29 -14.31 -13.19
C ASN A 175 -3.11 -15.28 -13.09
N GLN A 176 -2.23 -15.16 -12.10
CA GLN A 176 -0.96 -15.90 -12.08
C GLN A 176 -0.68 -16.60 -10.75
N SER A 177 -1.26 -16.14 -9.63
CA SER A 177 -0.99 -16.69 -8.31
C SER A 177 -1.70 -18.02 -8.08
N LYS A 178 -1.29 -18.71 -7.02
CA LYS A 178 -1.97 -19.89 -6.48
C LYS A 178 -2.95 -19.56 -5.35
N ALA A 179 -3.42 -18.32 -5.28
CA ALA A 179 -4.42 -17.91 -4.31
C ALA A 179 -5.72 -18.73 -4.47
N SER A 180 -6.48 -18.87 -3.39
CA SER A 180 -7.74 -19.60 -3.44
C SER A 180 -8.76 -18.91 -4.34
N ALA A 181 -9.70 -19.69 -4.88
CA ALA A 181 -10.79 -19.14 -5.71
C ALA A 181 -11.61 -18.07 -4.96
N GLU A 182 -11.81 -18.27 -3.65
CA GLU A 182 -12.52 -17.36 -2.77
C GLU A 182 -11.75 -16.03 -2.60
N TYR A 183 -10.42 -16.11 -2.40
CA TYR A 183 -9.58 -14.93 -2.30
C TYR A 183 -9.56 -14.13 -3.62
N ILE A 184 -9.44 -14.81 -4.75
CA ILE A 184 -9.48 -14.19 -6.08
C ILE A 184 -10.85 -13.54 -6.32
N ALA A 185 -11.95 -14.22 -5.96
CA ALA A 185 -13.31 -13.66 -6.07
C ALA A 185 -13.48 -12.42 -5.19
N PHE A 186 -12.97 -12.45 -3.95
CA PHE A 186 -12.95 -11.30 -3.05
C PHE A 186 -12.19 -10.11 -3.66
N LYS A 187 -11.00 -10.35 -4.23
CA LYS A 187 -10.22 -9.30 -4.90
C LYS A 187 -10.95 -8.74 -6.12
N LYS A 188 -11.51 -9.57 -6.98
CA LYS A 188 -12.28 -9.13 -8.15
C LYS A 188 -13.51 -8.29 -7.79
N LYS A 189 -14.14 -8.58 -6.67
CA LYS A 189 -15.33 -7.85 -6.20
C LYS A 189 -14.99 -6.46 -5.66
N ASN A 190 -13.90 -6.34 -4.91
CA ASN A 190 -13.65 -5.16 -4.09
C ASN A 190 -12.63 -4.18 -4.68
N TYR A 191 -11.74 -4.62 -5.56
CA TYR A 191 -10.61 -3.83 -6.09
C TYR A 191 -10.79 -3.51 -7.58
N LEU A 192 -9.98 -2.62 -8.12
CA LEU A 192 -9.92 -2.41 -9.56
C LEU A 192 -9.32 -3.65 -10.25
N LEU A 193 -9.94 -4.05 -11.35
CA LEU A 193 -9.40 -5.12 -12.19
C LEU A 193 -8.17 -4.65 -12.97
N PRO A 194 -7.27 -5.56 -13.40
CA PRO A 194 -6.10 -5.18 -14.20
C PRO A 194 -6.43 -4.30 -15.40
N GLU A 195 -7.52 -4.61 -16.11
CA GLU A 195 -7.94 -3.83 -17.28
C GLU A 195 -8.48 -2.44 -16.90
N GLU A 196 -9.16 -2.33 -15.74
CA GLU A 196 -9.61 -1.04 -15.21
C GLU A 196 -8.43 -0.16 -14.83
N ILE A 197 -7.37 -0.73 -14.20
CA ILE A 197 -6.13 -0.01 -13.87
C ILE A 197 -5.47 0.52 -15.14
N LYS A 198 -5.31 -0.32 -16.18
CA LYS A 198 -4.74 0.10 -17.46
C LYS A 198 -5.50 1.25 -18.11
N GLN A 199 -6.83 1.23 -18.04
CA GLN A 199 -7.67 2.29 -18.60
C GLN A 199 -7.47 3.62 -17.88
N ARG A 200 -7.27 3.60 -16.56
CA ARG A 200 -7.09 4.80 -15.72
C ARG A 200 -5.67 5.39 -15.80
N MET A 201 -4.70 4.63 -16.26
CA MET A 201 -3.33 5.13 -16.49
C MET A 201 -3.17 5.93 -17.79
N LYS A 202 -4.16 5.90 -18.69
CA LYS A 202 -4.16 6.66 -19.95
C LYS A 202 -4.60 8.09 -19.71
#